data_b6e50873cf90d05fbbab40a244d1bdee
#
_entry.id   b6e50873cf90d05fbbab40a244d1bdee
#
_cell.length_a   1.000
_cell.length_b   1.000
_cell.length_c   1.000
_cell.angle_alpha   90.00
_cell.angle_beta   90.00
_cell.angle_gamma   90.00
#
_symmetry.space_group_name_H-M   'P 1'
#
loop_
_entity.id
_entity.type
_entity.pdbx_description
1 polymer ?
#
loop_
_entity_poly.entity_id
_entity_poly.type
_entity_poly.pdbx_seq_one_letter_code
_entity_poly.pdbx_strand_id
1 'polypeptide(L)'
;MSLPIAKNTFAPNRFSRNNLSRFMMSALLIVIAAGCSNNAADATSNTSIVNSSDAKTSTSKASADSDAAVVKALQANLNTSGIEENIISAVPTDMDGIYWVTVEGLPSFFTDKSGKHIIQGQIIAVGEAVPVDISAALVASTAQEALKAVDKKDMVIYPAIGETKSVVYAFTDADCGYCRKLHEEMGDINARGIEVRYLAWPRSQESVPKMEAIWCSEDRKAAMDQGKMGANVQAPSCANPVQEHMALGAKLGVRGTPAIFTEAGQQVGGYLPAAQLAQAVGAS
;
A
#
# COMPACT_ATOMS: atom_id res chain seq x y z
N MET A 1 -32.77 -24.11 -44.44
CA MET A 1 -33.58 -23.75 -43.26
C MET A 1 -32.75 -22.77 -42.44
N SER A 2 -33.06 -21.48 -42.59
CA SER A 2 -32.35 -20.38 -41.95
C SER A 2 -33.19 -19.87 -40.78
N LEU A 3 -32.62 -19.82 -39.57
CA LEU A 3 -33.23 -19.23 -38.39
C LEU A 3 -32.81 -17.76 -38.27
N PRO A 4 -33.70 -16.84 -37.88
CA PRO A 4 -33.43 -15.41 -37.84
C PRO A 4 -32.74 -15.01 -36.53
N ILE A 5 -31.77 -14.11 -36.67
CA ILE A 5 -31.04 -13.44 -35.57
C ILE A 5 -31.91 -12.33 -35.00
N ALA A 6 -32.27 -12.42 -33.71
CA ALA A 6 -32.96 -11.36 -32.98
C ALA A 6 -31.97 -10.22 -32.64
N LYS A 7 -32.27 -9.02 -33.13
CA LYS A 7 -31.57 -7.77 -32.77
C LYS A 7 -32.16 -7.23 -31.45
N ASN A 8 -31.35 -7.23 -30.41
CA ASN A 8 -31.69 -6.59 -29.14
C ASN A 8 -31.24 -5.13 -29.21
N THR A 9 -32.21 -4.22 -29.33
CA THR A 9 -32.04 -2.78 -29.28
C THR A 9 -32.10 -2.32 -27.81
N PHE A 10 -30.96 -1.91 -27.24
CA PHE A 10 -30.93 -1.22 -25.97
C PHE A 10 -31.28 0.26 -26.16
N ALA A 11 -32.35 0.71 -25.51
CA ALA A 11 -32.73 2.12 -25.45
C ALA A 11 -31.96 2.84 -24.33
N PRO A 12 -31.50 4.09 -24.54
CA PRO A 12 -30.82 4.85 -23.50
C PRO A 12 -31.79 5.47 -22.50
N ASN A 13 -31.57 5.19 -21.22
CA ASN A 13 -32.32 5.76 -20.11
C ASN A 13 -31.94 7.21 -19.90
N ARG A 14 -32.89 8.13 -20.17
CA ARG A 14 -32.78 9.57 -19.89
C ARG A 14 -32.97 9.79 -18.39
N PHE A 15 -31.91 10.17 -17.68
CA PHE A 15 -32.04 10.76 -16.34
C PHE A 15 -32.41 12.24 -16.47
N SER A 16 -33.61 12.54 -15.97
CA SER A 16 -34.18 13.88 -15.86
C SER A 16 -33.42 14.73 -14.84
N ARG A 17 -32.95 15.89 -15.30
CA ARG A 17 -32.48 17.00 -14.43
C ARG A 17 -33.73 17.77 -14.01
N ASN A 18 -33.99 17.88 -12.71
CA ASN A 18 -34.53 19.06 -12.01
C ASN A 18 -34.91 18.69 -10.58
N ASN A 19 -34.22 19.26 -9.61
CA ASN A 19 -34.89 19.99 -8.54
C ASN A 19 -33.85 20.74 -7.70
N LEU A 20 -33.73 22.03 -8.02
CA LEU A 20 -33.23 23.03 -7.07
C LEU A 20 -34.31 23.22 -6.00
N SER A 21 -33.98 23.01 -4.75
CA SER A 21 -34.75 23.58 -3.65
C SER A 21 -33.81 24.14 -2.57
N ARG A 22 -33.96 25.43 -2.42
CA ARG A 22 -33.41 26.33 -1.41
C ARG A 22 -33.76 25.83 -0.01
N PHE A 23 -32.78 25.85 0.90
CA PHE A 23 -33.07 26.08 2.32
C PHE A 23 -32.07 27.06 2.92
N MET A 24 -32.71 28.01 3.62
CA MET A 24 -32.26 29.24 4.23
C MET A 24 -31.20 29.08 5.31
N MET A 25 -30.42 30.15 5.36
CA MET A 25 -29.63 30.62 6.53
C MET A 25 -30.44 30.60 7.83
N SER A 26 -29.80 30.23 8.89
CA SER A 26 -30.05 30.80 10.23
C SER A 26 -28.72 30.91 10.99
N ALA A 27 -28.29 32.13 11.10
CA ALA A 27 -27.20 32.54 11.98
C ALA A 27 -27.70 32.53 13.42
N LEU A 28 -26.93 31.96 14.35
CA LEU A 28 -27.08 32.19 15.76
C LEU A 28 -25.72 32.56 16.38
N LEU A 29 -25.57 33.84 16.63
CA LEU A 29 -24.49 34.43 17.42
C LEU A 29 -24.77 34.17 18.93
N ILE A 30 -23.83 33.54 19.63
CA ILE A 30 -23.76 33.60 21.09
C ILE A 30 -22.36 34.11 21.46
N VAL A 31 -22.34 35.34 21.93
CA VAL A 31 -21.25 35.99 22.66
C VAL A 31 -21.39 35.62 24.12
N ILE A 32 -20.39 35.07 24.78
CA ILE A 32 -20.26 35.12 26.24
C ILE A 32 -18.80 35.41 26.58
N ALA A 33 -18.70 36.36 27.50
CA ALA A 33 -17.58 37.15 27.92
C ALA A 33 -16.57 36.43 28.84
N ALA A 34 -15.43 37.06 28.90
CA ALA A 34 -14.26 36.94 29.72
C ALA A 34 -14.49 36.59 31.22
N GLY A 35 -13.54 35.82 31.75
CA GLY A 35 -13.30 35.68 33.18
C GLY A 35 -11.85 35.31 33.43
N CYS A 36 -10.99 36.31 33.65
CA CYS A 36 -9.66 36.12 34.22
C CYS A 36 -9.76 35.80 35.70
N SER A 37 -9.03 34.82 36.19
CA SER A 37 -8.61 34.80 37.59
C SER A 37 -7.26 34.11 37.72
N ASN A 38 -6.26 34.92 38.09
CA ASN A 38 -4.95 34.51 38.57
C ASN A 38 -5.09 33.90 39.96
N ASN A 39 -4.43 32.80 40.23
CA ASN A 39 -3.87 32.53 41.55
C ASN A 39 -2.62 31.66 41.41
N ALA A 40 -1.50 32.28 41.75
CA ALA A 40 -0.24 31.62 42.03
C ALA A 40 -0.29 31.13 43.50
N ALA A 41 0.11 29.90 43.72
CA ALA A 41 0.59 29.45 45.03
C ALA A 41 1.61 28.31 44.80
N ASP A 42 2.78 28.62 45.27
CA ASP A 42 3.98 27.89 45.46
C ASP A 42 3.79 26.66 46.40
N ALA A 43 4.40 25.50 46.10
CA ALA A 43 4.87 24.55 47.11
C ALA A 43 5.68 23.39 46.47
N THR A 44 6.99 23.53 46.55
CA THR A 44 8.02 22.53 46.99
C THR A 44 7.79 21.03 46.75
N SER A 45 8.75 20.49 45.95
CA SER A 45 9.52 19.24 46.13
C SER A 45 8.82 17.98 46.68
N ASN A 46 8.78 16.93 45.90
CA ASN A 46 9.44 15.68 46.32
C ASN A 46 9.79 14.79 45.11
N THR A 47 11.07 14.60 44.94
CA THR A 47 11.72 13.62 44.08
C THR A 47 11.38 12.22 44.61
N SER A 48 10.74 11.40 43.77
CA SER A 48 10.77 9.96 43.94
C SER A 48 10.96 9.34 42.57
N ILE A 49 12.22 9.02 42.29
CA ILE A 49 12.65 8.15 41.17
C ILE A 49 12.06 6.77 41.46
N VAL A 50 11.06 6.37 40.71
CA VAL A 50 10.67 4.98 40.62
C VAL A 50 11.13 4.50 39.24
N ASN A 51 12.29 3.84 39.24
CA ASN A 51 12.70 2.94 38.17
C ASN A 51 11.64 1.82 38.08
N SER A 52 10.89 1.80 37.01
CA SER A 52 10.16 0.63 36.56
C SER A 52 10.51 0.40 35.08
N SER A 53 11.68 -0.14 34.89
CA SER A 53 11.99 -1.01 33.76
C SER A 53 11.12 -2.25 33.90
N ASP A 54 10.09 -2.35 33.07
CA ASP A 54 9.49 -3.58 32.57
C ASP A 54 8.36 -3.22 31.57
N ALA A 55 8.72 -2.50 30.52
CA ALA A 55 7.96 -2.55 29.29
C ALA A 55 8.35 -3.88 28.62
N LYS A 56 7.63 -4.94 28.95
CA LYS A 56 7.59 -6.15 28.13
C LYS A 56 7.09 -5.75 26.76
N THR A 57 8.02 -5.42 25.86
CA THR A 57 7.84 -5.49 24.42
C THR A 57 7.55 -6.95 24.14
N SER A 58 6.29 -7.30 24.04
CA SER A 58 5.86 -8.56 23.43
C SER A 58 6.16 -8.46 21.94
N THR A 59 7.42 -8.69 21.59
CA THR A 59 7.82 -9.04 20.24
C THR A 59 7.14 -10.40 20.00
N SER A 60 5.93 -10.38 19.46
CA SER A 60 5.29 -11.57 18.95
C SER A 60 6.14 -12.04 17.78
N LYS A 61 6.91 -13.09 18.05
CA LYS A 61 7.70 -13.84 17.09
C LYS A 61 6.70 -14.52 16.15
N ALA A 62 6.26 -13.80 15.11
CA ALA A 62 5.35 -14.31 14.09
C ALA A 62 6.13 -15.21 13.12
N SER A 63 6.46 -16.41 13.58
CA SER A 63 6.54 -17.60 12.74
C SER A 63 5.50 -18.59 13.29
N ALA A 64 4.23 -18.21 13.21
CA ALA A 64 3.16 -19.16 13.39
C ALA A 64 3.20 -20.12 12.21
N ASP A 65 3.34 -21.42 12.50
CA ASP A 65 3.32 -22.44 11.45
C ASP A 65 1.96 -22.43 10.73
N SER A 66 2.01 -22.67 9.41
CA SER A 66 0.80 -22.75 8.58
C SER A 66 -0.07 -23.93 9.01
N ASP A 67 -1.38 -23.70 9.19
CA ASP A 67 -2.35 -24.74 9.50
C ASP A 67 -2.72 -25.53 8.23
N ALA A 68 -2.15 -26.73 8.09
CA ALA A 68 -2.36 -27.59 6.94
C ALA A 68 -3.83 -28.05 6.79
N ALA A 69 -4.59 -28.13 7.87
CA ALA A 69 -6.01 -28.51 7.81
C ALA A 69 -6.84 -27.37 7.20
N VAL A 70 -6.56 -26.14 7.58
CA VAL A 70 -7.21 -24.95 6.99
C VAL A 70 -6.82 -24.78 5.52
N VAL A 71 -5.53 -24.94 5.17
CA VAL A 71 -5.07 -24.94 3.77
C VAL A 71 -5.86 -25.94 2.94
N LYS A 72 -5.96 -27.19 3.40
CA LYS A 72 -6.67 -28.26 2.71
C LYS A 72 -8.18 -27.95 2.55
N ALA A 73 -8.82 -27.47 3.61
CA ALA A 73 -10.24 -27.14 3.59
C ALA A 73 -10.54 -25.99 2.62
N LEU A 74 -9.74 -24.93 2.67
CA LEU A 74 -9.88 -23.78 1.79
C LEU A 74 -9.62 -24.15 0.33
N GLN A 75 -8.54 -24.91 0.03
CA GLN A 75 -8.23 -25.37 -1.32
C GLN A 75 -9.39 -26.18 -1.93
N ALA A 76 -9.98 -27.07 -1.15
CA ALA A 76 -11.11 -27.87 -1.59
C ALA A 76 -12.35 -26.99 -1.92
N ASN A 77 -12.61 -25.95 -1.09
CA ASN A 77 -13.72 -25.02 -1.31
C ASN A 77 -13.47 -24.12 -2.53
N LEU A 78 -12.23 -23.63 -2.72
CA LEU A 78 -11.85 -22.83 -3.89
C LEU A 78 -11.99 -23.64 -5.18
N ASN A 79 -11.47 -24.86 -5.22
CA ASN A 79 -11.58 -25.74 -6.38
C ASN A 79 -13.06 -26.01 -6.74
N THR A 80 -13.93 -26.19 -5.73
CA THR A 80 -15.38 -26.35 -5.94
C THR A 80 -16.01 -25.10 -6.55
N SER A 81 -15.43 -23.92 -6.29
CA SER A 81 -15.87 -22.63 -6.84
C SER A 81 -15.22 -22.28 -8.18
N GLY A 82 -14.40 -23.18 -8.75
CA GLY A 82 -13.70 -22.97 -10.01
C GLY A 82 -12.46 -22.05 -9.89
N ILE A 83 -11.91 -21.91 -8.69
CA ILE A 83 -10.70 -21.16 -8.40
C ILE A 83 -9.58 -22.19 -8.19
N GLU A 84 -8.60 -22.19 -9.11
CA GLU A 84 -7.55 -23.23 -9.17
C GLU A 84 -6.22 -22.79 -8.55
N GLU A 85 -6.12 -21.53 -8.09
CA GLU A 85 -4.91 -20.96 -7.49
C GLU A 85 -4.50 -21.72 -6.23
N ASN A 86 -3.19 -21.95 -6.09
CA ASN A 86 -2.63 -22.72 -4.99
C ASN A 86 -2.55 -21.89 -3.69
N ILE A 87 -3.04 -22.44 -2.60
CA ILE A 87 -2.83 -21.89 -1.26
C ILE A 87 -1.40 -22.21 -0.82
N ILE A 88 -0.61 -21.17 -0.54
CA ILE A 88 0.77 -21.30 -0.06
C ILE A 88 0.79 -21.56 1.46
N SER A 89 -0.01 -20.78 2.21
CA SER A 89 -0.07 -20.90 3.67
C SER A 89 -1.38 -20.35 4.23
N ALA A 90 -1.76 -20.82 5.42
CA ALA A 90 -2.82 -20.27 6.25
C ALA A 90 -2.30 -20.16 7.69
N VAL A 91 -2.00 -18.94 8.13
CA VAL A 91 -1.38 -18.65 9.44
C VAL A 91 -2.46 -18.12 10.38
N PRO A 92 -2.59 -18.66 11.61
CA PRO A 92 -3.56 -18.13 12.57
C PRO A 92 -3.23 -16.68 12.92
N THR A 93 -4.27 -15.88 13.10
CA THR A 93 -4.18 -14.48 13.56
C THR A 93 -4.42 -14.38 15.06
N ASP A 94 -4.24 -13.20 15.65
CA ASP A 94 -4.61 -12.93 17.03
C ASP A 94 -6.13 -12.98 17.27
N MET A 95 -6.93 -13.08 16.22
CA MET A 95 -8.38 -13.27 16.27
C MET A 95 -8.71 -14.76 16.14
N ASP A 96 -9.28 -15.34 17.18
CA ASP A 96 -9.61 -16.76 17.23
C ASP A 96 -10.40 -17.23 16.01
N GLY A 97 -9.92 -18.30 15.38
CA GLY A 97 -10.58 -18.94 14.24
C GLY A 97 -10.42 -18.22 12.91
N ILE A 98 -9.65 -17.12 12.88
CA ILE A 98 -9.33 -16.38 11.66
C ILE A 98 -7.87 -16.61 11.27
N TYR A 99 -7.65 -16.86 9.99
CA TYR A 99 -6.36 -17.20 9.41
C TYR A 99 -6.00 -16.20 8.31
N TRP A 100 -4.73 -15.78 8.28
CA TRP A 100 -4.14 -15.06 7.17
C TRP A 100 -3.67 -16.03 6.11
N VAL A 101 -4.14 -15.84 4.88
CA VAL A 101 -3.88 -16.76 3.77
C VAL A 101 -3.02 -16.09 2.72
N THR A 102 -1.95 -16.78 2.34
CA THR A 102 -1.13 -16.43 1.18
C THR A 102 -1.46 -17.39 0.04
N VAL A 103 -1.73 -16.84 -1.14
CA VAL A 103 -2.14 -17.55 -2.35
C VAL A 103 -1.17 -17.23 -3.47
N GLU A 104 -0.92 -18.18 -4.35
CA GLU A 104 -0.11 -17.96 -5.54
C GLU A 104 -0.83 -17.01 -6.51
N GLY A 105 -0.17 -15.93 -6.91
CA GLY A 105 -0.69 -14.99 -7.91
C GLY A 105 -1.83 -14.07 -7.46
N LEU A 106 -2.38 -14.24 -6.27
CA LEU A 106 -3.49 -13.42 -5.74
C LEU A 106 -3.08 -12.62 -4.50
N PRO A 107 -3.77 -11.49 -4.23
CA PRO A 107 -3.62 -10.81 -2.95
C PRO A 107 -3.98 -11.71 -1.78
N SER A 108 -3.22 -11.62 -0.69
CA SER A 108 -3.54 -12.32 0.55
C SER A 108 -4.87 -11.85 1.14
N PHE A 109 -5.54 -12.74 1.88
CA PHE A 109 -6.84 -12.47 2.49
C PHE A 109 -6.98 -13.24 3.81
N PHE A 110 -8.07 -13.01 4.54
CA PHE A 110 -8.42 -13.79 5.72
C PHE A 110 -9.46 -14.85 5.40
N THR A 111 -9.42 -15.96 6.13
CA THR A 111 -10.43 -17.02 6.07
C THR A 111 -10.79 -17.49 7.47
N ASP A 112 -11.96 -18.10 7.61
CA ASP A 112 -12.33 -18.82 8.83
C ASP A 112 -11.72 -20.23 8.83
N LYS A 113 -11.74 -20.88 9.97
CA LYS A 113 -11.20 -22.24 10.15
C LYS A 113 -11.79 -23.28 9.19
N SER A 114 -13.02 -23.07 8.72
CA SER A 114 -13.68 -23.97 7.76
C SER A 114 -13.24 -23.74 6.32
N GLY A 115 -12.56 -22.62 6.02
CA GLY A 115 -12.17 -22.23 4.67
C GLY A 115 -13.35 -21.93 3.75
N LYS A 116 -14.51 -21.59 4.30
CA LYS A 116 -15.74 -21.31 3.52
C LYS A 116 -15.92 -19.83 3.21
N HIS A 117 -15.23 -18.94 3.91
CA HIS A 117 -15.41 -17.51 3.79
C HIS A 117 -14.08 -16.83 3.48
N ILE A 118 -14.09 -15.95 2.51
CA ILE A 118 -12.97 -15.04 2.21
C ILE A 118 -13.32 -13.68 2.76
N ILE A 119 -12.43 -13.12 3.58
CA ILE A 119 -12.57 -11.80 4.18
C ILE A 119 -11.42 -10.93 3.66
N GLN A 120 -11.77 -9.81 3.03
CA GLN A 120 -10.80 -8.83 2.54
C GLN A 120 -10.93 -7.54 3.35
N GLY A 121 -9.81 -6.98 3.79
CA GLY A 121 -9.78 -5.75 4.55
C GLY A 121 -8.78 -5.78 5.68
N GLN A 122 -8.98 -4.88 6.65
CA GLN A 122 -8.17 -4.75 7.85
C GLN A 122 -8.91 -5.29 9.07
N ILE A 123 -8.16 -5.86 10.00
CA ILE A 123 -8.69 -6.26 11.31
C ILE A 123 -8.14 -5.28 12.33
N ILE A 124 -9.03 -4.49 12.92
CA ILE A 124 -8.70 -3.47 13.91
C ILE A 124 -9.10 -4.00 15.29
N ALA A 125 -8.12 -4.23 16.14
CA ALA A 125 -8.36 -4.52 17.55
C ALA A 125 -8.76 -3.22 18.29
N VAL A 126 -9.86 -3.30 19.02
CA VAL A 126 -10.39 -2.20 19.87
C VAL A 126 -10.42 -2.67 21.31
N GLY A 127 -10.41 -1.74 22.25
CA GLY A 127 -10.37 -2.06 23.69
C GLY A 127 -9.11 -1.55 24.38
N GLU A 128 -8.11 -1.15 23.59
CA GLU A 128 -6.94 -0.40 24.05
C GLU A 128 -7.18 1.12 23.93
N ALA A 129 -6.27 1.92 24.50
CA ALA A 129 -6.35 3.38 24.42
C ALA A 129 -6.33 3.90 22.97
N VAL A 130 -5.67 3.19 22.05
CA VAL A 130 -5.63 3.46 20.63
C VAL A 130 -5.96 2.17 19.88
N PRO A 131 -6.89 2.19 18.89
CA PRO A 131 -7.17 1.04 18.05
C PRO A 131 -5.90 0.59 17.29
N VAL A 132 -5.66 -0.72 17.25
CA VAL A 132 -4.48 -1.32 16.62
C VAL A 132 -4.88 -2.14 15.41
N ASP A 133 -4.27 -1.87 14.24
CA ASP A 133 -4.41 -2.71 13.06
C ASP A 133 -3.54 -3.97 13.21
N ILE A 134 -4.14 -5.07 13.65
CA ILE A 134 -3.44 -6.35 13.85
C ILE A 134 -3.13 -7.05 12.52
N SER A 135 -3.78 -6.65 11.42
CA SER A 135 -3.50 -7.17 10.09
C SER A 135 -2.26 -6.53 9.44
N ALA A 136 -1.89 -5.33 9.87
CA ALA A 136 -0.80 -4.57 9.26
C ALA A 136 0.54 -5.32 9.29
N ALA A 137 0.85 -6.01 10.40
CA ALA A 137 2.09 -6.77 10.54
C ALA A 137 2.14 -7.99 9.60
N LEU A 138 1.01 -8.67 9.41
CA LEU A 138 0.89 -9.82 8.51
C LEU A 138 1.05 -9.39 7.04
N VAL A 139 0.36 -8.31 6.66
CA VAL A 139 0.48 -7.70 5.32
C VAL A 139 1.93 -7.26 5.08
N ALA A 140 2.54 -6.58 6.06
CA ALA A 140 3.90 -6.08 5.94
C ALA A 140 4.92 -7.21 5.80
N SER A 141 4.82 -8.29 6.57
CA SER A 141 5.75 -9.43 6.46
C SER A 141 5.69 -10.08 5.08
N THR A 142 4.49 -10.29 4.54
CA THR A 142 4.28 -10.83 3.19
C THR A 142 4.88 -9.89 2.13
N ALA A 143 4.67 -8.58 2.28
CA ALA A 143 5.23 -7.59 1.35
C ALA A 143 6.76 -7.50 1.46
N GLN A 144 7.32 -7.57 2.66
CA GLN A 144 8.76 -7.55 2.90
C GLN A 144 9.48 -8.67 2.16
N GLU A 145 9.00 -9.91 2.32
CA GLU A 145 9.58 -11.08 1.65
C GLU A 145 9.50 -10.94 0.12
N ALA A 146 8.33 -10.56 -0.39
CA ALA A 146 8.10 -10.41 -1.83
C ALA A 146 8.95 -9.28 -2.45
N LEU A 147 9.08 -8.13 -1.77
CA LEU A 147 9.90 -7.01 -2.25
C LEU A 147 11.40 -7.31 -2.17
N LYS A 148 11.86 -8.01 -1.14
CA LYS A 148 13.27 -8.45 -1.02
C LYS A 148 13.66 -9.47 -2.08
N ALA A 149 12.73 -10.26 -2.58
CA ALA A 149 12.97 -11.25 -3.63
C ALA A 149 13.21 -10.63 -5.01
N VAL A 150 12.82 -9.37 -5.22
CA VAL A 150 13.07 -8.68 -6.50
C VAL A 150 14.56 -8.33 -6.61
N ASP A 151 15.21 -8.77 -7.69
CA ASP A 151 16.61 -8.44 -7.95
C ASP A 151 16.77 -6.92 -8.17
N LYS A 152 17.80 -6.33 -7.56
CA LYS A 152 18.12 -4.90 -7.73
C LYS A 152 18.33 -4.50 -9.19
N LYS A 153 18.86 -5.41 -10.02
CA LYS A 153 19.03 -5.16 -11.47
C LYS A 153 17.69 -4.93 -12.19
N ASP A 154 16.60 -5.40 -11.64
CA ASP A 154 15.25 -5.27 -12.22
C ASP A 154 14.55 -3.98 -11.78
N MET A 155 15.16 -3.19 -10.89
CA MET A 155 14.64 -1.92 -10.39
C MET A 155 15.32 -0.71 -11.03
N VAL A 156 14.67 0.45 -10.98
CA VAL A 156 15.32 1.74 -11.22
C VAL A 156 15.60 2.38 -9.87
N ILE A 157 16.89 2.50 -9.51
CA ILE A 157 17.32 2.87 -8.16
C ILE A 157 17.84 4.30 -8.14
N TYR A 158 17.33 5.09 -7.21
CA TYR A 158 17.79 6.43 -6.85
C TYR A 158 18.43 6.34 -5.47
N PRO A 159 19.77 6.29 -5.40
CA PRO A 159 20.47 6.07 -4.13
C PRO A 159 20.35 7.28 -3.22
N ALA A 160 20.43 7.05 -1.93
CA ALA A 160 20.55 8.09 -0.93
C ALA A 160 21.83 8.92 -1.16
N ILE A 161 21.81 10.20 -0.80
CA ILE A 161 22.99 11.05 -0.76
C ILE A 161 23.59 10.93 0.65
N GLY A 162 24.82 10.43 0.73
CA GLY A 162 25.50 10.11 1.99
C GLY A 162 25.09 8.76 2.57
N GLU A 163 24.87 8.69 3.88
CA GLU A 163 24.47 7.45 4.55
C GLU A 163 23.01 7.10 4.23
N THR A 164 22.77 5.86 3.85
CA THR A 164 21.39 5.35 3.65
C THR A 164 20.75 5.06 4.99
N LYS A 165 19.80 5.90 5.40
CA LYS A 165 19.03 5.75 6.62
C LYS A 165 17.78 4.86 6.41
N SER A 166 17.21 4.89 5.21
CA SER A 166 16.01 4.12 4.88
C SER A 166 15.97 3.78 3.39
N VAL A 167 15.29 2.68 3.08
CA VAL A 167 15.00 2.25 1.70
C VAL A 167 13.50 2.17 1.52
N VAL A 168 13.01 2.70 0.39
CA VAL A 168 11.62 2.56 0.00
C VAL A 168 11.48 1.95 -1.38
N TYR A 169 10.47 1.10 -1.55
CA TYR A 169 10.03 0.58 -2.83
C TYR A 169 8.82 1.38 -3.29
N ALA A 170 8.83 1.88 -4.50
CA ALA A 170 7.70 2.66 -5.01
C ALA A 170 7.23 2.12 -6.36
N PHE A 171 6.03 1.55 -6.38
CA PHE A 171 5.36 1.21 -7.62
C PHE A 171 4.99 2.49 -8.34
N THR A 172 5.43 2.64 -9.58
CA THR A 172 5.40 3.91 -10.29
C THR A 172 4.97 3.77 -11.75
N ASP A 173 4.40 4.83 -12.29
CA ASP A 173 4.04 5.01 -13.69
C ASP A 173 4.58 6.35 -14.18
N ALA A 174 5.28 6.37 -15.32
CA ALA A 174 5.85 7.58 -15.89
C ALA A 174 4.79 8.64 -16.24
N ASP A 175 3.57 8.22 -16.56
CA ASP A 175 2.46 9.11 -16.92
C ASP A 175 1.57 9.52 -15.73
N CYS A 176 1.89 9.05 -14.52
CA CYS A 176 1.16 9.40 -13.31
C CYS A 176 1.59 10.77 -12.75
N GLY A 177 0.64 11.71 -12.60
CA GLY A 177 0.92 13.04 -12.07
C GLY A 177 1.51 13.04 -10.66
N TYR A 178 1.00 12.21 -9.74
CA TYR A 178 1.57 12.09 -8.39
C TYR A 178 2.92 11.37 -8.36
N CYS A 179 3.18 10.45 -9.30
CA CYS A 179 4.51 9.86 -9.46
C CYS A 179 5.53 10.88 -9.97
N ARG A 180 5.12 11.81 -10.83
CA ARG A 180 5.96 12.93 -11.28
C ARG A 180 6.28 13.85 -10.11
N LYS A 181 5.30 14.21 -9.28
CA LYS A 181 5.52 14.99 -8.05
C LYS A 181 6.52 14.35 -7.10
N LEU A 182 6.39 13.04 -6.84
CA LEU A 182 7.36 12.30 -6.05
C LEU A 182 8.76 12.37 -6.66
N HIS A 183 8.83 12.28 -7.98
CA HIS A 183 10.09 12.28 -8.72
C HIS A 183 10.76 13.67 -8.74
N GLU A 184 9.99 14.74 -8.82
CA GLU A 184 10.47 16.14 -8.73
C GLU A 184 11.17 16.40 -7.39
N GLU A 185 10.77 15.72 -6.33
CA GLU A 185 11.38 15.81 -4.99
C GLU A 185 12.50 14.79 -4.74
N MET A 186 12.91 14.02 -5.77
CA MET A 186 13.88 12.92 -5.60
C MET A 186 15.19 13.39 -4.99
N GLY A 187 15.69 14.57 -5.38
CA GLY A 187 16.92 15.15 -4.82
C GLY A 187 16.80 15.42 -3.31
N ASP A 188 15.66 15.96 -2.86
CA ASP A 188 15.41 16.21 -1.42
C ASP A 188 15.20 14.90 -0.65
N ILE A 189 14.49 13.94 -1.23
CA ILE A 189 14.30 12.60 -0.66
C ILE A 189 15.65 11.91 -0.45
N ASN A 190 16.50 11.88 -1.48
CA ASN A 190 17.81 11.25 -1.39
C ASN A 190 18.75 12.00 -0.43
N ALA A 191 18.68 13.35 -0.36
CA ALA A 191 19.46 14.15 0.60
C ALA A 191 19.10 13.87 2.06
N ARG A 192 17.90 13.35 2.34
CA ARG A 192 17.47 12.89 3.67
C ARG A 192 17.95 11.50 4.03
N GLY A 193 18.72 10.85 3.16
CA GLY A 193 19.24 9.50 3.36
C GLY A 193 18.24 8.41 2.95
N ILE A 194 17.28 8.70 2.08
CA ILE A 194 16.33 7.72 1.60
C ILE A 194 16.72 7.23 0.20
N GLU A 195 16.94 5.94 0.05
CA GLU A 195 17.09 5.28 -1.25
C GLU A 195 15.70 4.93 -1.78
N VAL A 196 15.40 5.31 -3.03
CA VAL A 196 14.13 4.98 -3.69
C VAL A 196 14.36 3.94 -4.77
N ARG A 197 13.62 2.83 -4.70
CA ARG A 197 13.63 1.73 -5.67
C ARG A 197 12.31 1.69 -6.40
N TYR A 198 12.33 2.07 -7.67
CA TYR A 198 11.14 2.04 -8.51
C TYR A 198 10.86 0.65 -9.08
N LEU A 199 9.59 0.26 -8.98
CA LEU A 199 8.98 -0.90 -9.61
C LEU A 199 7.92 -0.41 -10.61
N ALA A 200 7.84 -1.03 -11.78
CA ALA A 200 6.90 -0.62 -12.82
C ALA A 200 5.45 -0.95 -12.43
N TRP A 201 4.56 0.03 -12.58
CA TRP A 201 3.12 -0.14 -12.43
C TRP A 201 2.37 0.77 -13.42
N PRO A 202 2.44 0.48 -14.74
CA PRO A 202 1.63 1.22 -15.72
C PRO A 202 0.15 1.06 -15.39
N ARG A 203 -0.57 2.20 -15.30
CA ARG A 203 -1.98 2.24 -14.90
C ARG A 203 -2.95 2.04 -16.06
N SER A 204 -2.46 2.06 -17.27
CA SER A 204 -3.24 1.83 -18.48
C SER A 204 -2.42 1.04 -19.50
N GLN A 205 -3.10 0.43 -20.45
CA GLN A 205 -2.44 -0.29 -21.55
C GLN A 205 -1.57 0.63 -22.40
N GLU A 206 -1.91 1.90 -22.51
CA GLU A 206 -1.15 2.91 -23.27
C GLU A 206 0.18 3.26 -22.58
N SER A 207 0.26 3.15 -21.24
CA SER A 207 1.49 3.42 -20.50
C SER A 207 2.45 2.22 -20.44
N VAL A 208 2.01 1.00 -20.76
CA VAL A 208 2.86 -0.20 -20.75
C VAL A 208 4.07 -0.05 -21.68
N PRO A 209 3.95 0.29 -22.97
CA PRO A 209 5.09 0.40 -23.86
C PRO A 209 6.15 1.39 -23.41
N LYS A 210 5.73 2.52 -22.83
CA LYS A 210 6.65 3.52 -22.27
C LYS A 210 7.44 2.96 -21.09
N MET A 211 6.76 2.26 -20.18
CA MET A 211 7.42 1.65 -19.03
C MET A 211 8.38 0.55 -19.47
N GLU A 212 8.01 -0.27 -20.42
CA GLU A 212 8.89 -1.29 -21.04
C GLU A 212 10.12 -0.64 -21.69
N ALA A 213 9.94 0.44 -22.45
CA ALA A 213 11.04 1.18 -23.07
C ALA A 213 12.02 1.75 -22.00
N ILE A 214 11.50 2.27 -20.88
CA ILE A 214 12.35 2.73 -19.76
C ILE A 214 13.19 1.56 -19.22
N TRP A 215 12.60 0.39 -18.98
CA TRP A 215 13.30 -0.77 -18.47
C TRP A 215 14.26 -1.42 -19.49
N CYS A 216 14.01 -1.22 -20.78
CA CYS A 216 14.89 -1.67 -21.87
C CYS A 216 15.98 -0.67 -22.24
N SER A 217 16.01 0.52 -21.66
CA SER A 217 17.06 1.51 -21.91
C SER A 217 18.38 1.12 -21.24
N GLU A 218 19.49 1.44 -21.86
CA GLU A 218 20.85 1.22 -21.29
C GLU A 218 21.01 2.01 -19.97
N ASP A 219 20.59 3.26 -19.97
CA ASP A 219 20.51 4.08 -18.75
C ASP A 219 19.03 4.24 -18.35
N ARG A 220 18.56 3.28 -17.55
CA ARG A 220 17.17 3.26 -17.06
C ARG A 220 16.82 4.46 -16.19
N LYS A 221 17.81 4.99 -15.45
CA LYS A 221 17.60 6.15 -14.60
C LYS A 221 17.35 7.40 -15.45
N ALA A 222 18.21 7.66 -16.44
CA ALA A 222 18.01 8.78 -17.37
C ALA A 222 16.72 8.64 -18.17
N ALA A 223 16.37 7.41 -18.60
CA ALA A 223 15.12 7.12 -19.29
C ALA A 223 13.89 7.37 -18.39
N MET A 224 13.96 6.99 -17.11
CA MET A 224 12.91 7.28 -16.13
C MET A 224 12.76 8.78 -15.90
N ASP A 225 13.87 9.51 -15.72
CA ASP A 225 13.88 10.97 -15.54
C ASP A 225 13.18 11.64 -16.74
N GLN A 226 13.53 11.25 -17.98
CA GLN A 226 12.89 11.77 -19.21
C GLN A 226 11.39 11.40 -19.26
N GLY A 227 11.03 10.14 -18.95
CA GLY A 227 9.65 9.69 -18.94
C GLY A 227 8.79 10.48 -17.95
N LYS A 228 9.32 10.76 -16.75
CA LYS A 228 8.66 11.59 -15.73
C LYS A 228 8.49 13.04 -16.17
N MET A 229 9.41 13.57 -16.96
CA MET A 229 9.26 14.89 -17.60
C MET A 229 8.28 14.89 -18.79
N GLY A 230 7.69 13.75 -19.12
CA GLY A 230 6.69 13.65 -20.19
C GLY A 230 7.27 13.29 -21.56
N ALA A 231 8.57 12.98 -21.66
CA ALA A 231 9.15 12.55 -22.91
C ALA A 231 8.56 11.22 -23.39
N ASN A 232 8.53 11.02 -24.69
CA ASN A 232 8.23 9.73 -25.30
C ASN A 232 9.52 8.91 -25.35
N VAL A 233 9.75 8.12 -24.27
CA VAL A 233 10.91 7.23 -24.18
C VAL A 233 10.74 6.08 -25.16
N GLN A 234 11.78 5.80 -25.93
CA GLN A 234 11.83 4.68 -26.86
C GLN A 234 13.14 3.91 -26.66
N ALA A 235 13.07 2.60 -26.70
CA ALA A 235 14.21 1.70 -26.65
C ALA A 235 13.88 0.46 -27.50
N PRO A 236 14.89 -0.28 -27.97
CA PRO A 236 14.68 -1.60 -28.55
C PRO A 236 13.96 -2.52 -27.56
N SER A 237 13.08 -3.39 -28.08
CA SER A 237 12.41 -4.38 -27.24
C SER A 237 13.43 -5.33 -26.60
N CYS A 238 13.22 -5.64 -25.32
CA CYS A 238 14.06 -6.56 -24.56
C CYS A 238 13.20 -7.42 -23.61
N ALA A 239 13.80 -8.44 -23.01
CA ALA A 239 13.22 -9.06 -21.82
C ALA A 239 13.28 -8.05 -20.66
N ASN A 240 12.14 -7.73 -20.06
CA ASN A 240 12.03 -6.74 -19.01
C ASN A 240 11.04 -7.17 -17.91
N PRO A 241 11.16 -6.66 -16.68
CA PRO A 241 10.38 -7.13 -15.53
C PRO A 241 9.05 -6.39 -15.33
N VAL A 242 8.54 -5.67 -16.32
CA VAL A 242 7.33 -4.83 -16.13
C VAL A 242 6.12 -5.68 -15.75
N GLN A 243 5.92 -6.82 -16.38
CA GLN A 243 4.79 -7.71 -16.10
C GLN A 243 4.94 -8.38 -14.73
N GLU A 244 6.15 -8.80 -14.36
CA GLU A 244 6.47 -9.37 -13.05
C GLU A 244 6.24 -8.32 -11.93
N HIS A 245 6.61 -7.06 -12.16
CA HIS A 245 6.33 -5.97 -11.22
C HIS A 245 4.83 -5.72 -11.08
N MET A 246 4.07 -5.78 -12.17
CA MET A 246 2.61 -5.66 -12.13
C MET A 246 1.98 -6.82 -11.35
N ALA A 247 2.42 -8.05 -11.61
CA ALA A 247 1.95 -9.21 -10.86
C ALA A 247 2.27 -9.10 -9.37
N LEU A 248 3.50 -8.65 -9.03
CA LEU A 248 3.90 -8.39 -7.65
C LEU A 248 3.02 -7.32 -7.00
N GLY A 249 2.84 -6.17 -7.66
CA GLY A 249 2.00 -5.09 -7.12
C GLY A 249 0.55 -5.53 -6.92
N ALA A 250 -0.02 -6.32 -7.85
CA ALA A 250 -1.35 -6.90 -7.70
C ALA A 250 -1.42 -7.80 -6.45
N LYS A 251 -0.44 -8.69 -6.28
CA LYS A 251 -0.30 -9.55 -5.09
C LYS A 251 -0.22 -8.75 -3.78
N LEU A 252 0.46 -7.60 -3.80
CA LEU A 252 0.60 -6.70 -2.64
C LEU A 252 -0.59 -5.73 -2.48
N GLY A 253 -1.63 -5.85 -3.31
CA GLY A 253 -2.83 -5.02 -3.23
C GLY A 253 -2.65 -3.58 -3.70
N VAL A 254 -1.66 -3.31 -4.55
CA VAL A 254 -1.46 -2.00 -5.19
C VAL A 254 -2.66 -1.68 -6.09
N ARG A 255 -3.35 -0.57 -5.80
CA ARG A 255 -4.53 -0.11 -6.54
C ARG A 255 -4.32 1.23 -7.26
N GLY A 256 -3.16 1.84 -7.07
CA GLY A 256 -2.83 3.14 -7.66
C GLY A 256 -1.37 3.50 -7.43
N THR A 257 -0.90 4.57 -8.07
CA THR A 257 0.49 5.02 -8.01
C THR A 257 0.61 6.49 -7.59
N PRO A 258 1.71 6.84 -6.92
CA PRO A 258 2.72 5.92 -6.41
C PRO A 258 2.15 5.07 -5.26
N ALA A 259 2.59 3.82 -5.12
CA ALA A 259 2.36 3.03 -3.91
C ALA A 259 3.73 2.77 -3.26
N ILE A 260 3.92 3.30 -2.07
CA ILE A 260 5.22 3.34 -1.39
C ILE A 260 5.22 2.34 -0.24
N PHE A 261 6.23 1.48 -0.22
CA PHE A 261 6.46 0.49 0.83
C PHE A 261 7.83 0.72 1.46
N THR A 262 7.92 0.55 2.77
CA THR A 262 9.20 0.50 3.49
C THR A 262 9.92 -0.82 3.22
N GLU A 263 11.21 -0.90 3.58
CA GLU A 263 11.97 -2.16 3.55
C GLU A 263 11.39 -3.23 4.49
N ALA A 264 10.66 -2.83 5.52
CA ALA A 264 9.91 -3.72 6.40
C ALA A 264 8.56 -4.18 5.80
N GLY A 265 8.23 -3.76 4.56
CA GLY A 265 7.01 -4.15 3.85
C GLY A 265 5.75 -3.35 4.23
N GLN A 266 5.88 -2.35 5.11
CA GLN A 266 4.76 -1.50 5.46
C GLN A 266 4.42 -0.56 4.29
N GLN A 267 3.19 -0.52 3.87
CA GLN A 267 2.72 0.46 2.91
C GLN A 267 2.50 1.81 3.62
N VAL A 268 3.31 2.80 3.30
CA VAL A 268 3.21 4.15 3.88
C VAL A 268 2.22 5.05 3.12
N GLY A 269 1.69 4.57 2.01
CA GLY A 269 0.64 5.26 1.25
C GLY A 269 1.02 5.58 -0.19
N GLY A 270 0.40 6.65 -0.72
CA GLY A 270 0.67 7.22 -2.02
C GLY A 270 1.79 8.27 -1.99
N TYR A 271 1.61 9.35 -2.75
CA TYR A 271 2.54 10.48 -2.71
C TYR A 271 2.55 11.14 -1.33
N LEU A 272 3.75 11.29 -0.78
CA LEU A 272 4.07 12.10 0.39
C LEU A 272 5.19 13.08 0.01
N PRO A 273 5.11 14.37 0.41
CA PRO A 273 6.24 15.29 0.30
C PRO A 273 7.47 14.75 1.01
N ALA A 274 8.68 15.09 0.53
CA ALA A 274 9.94 14.52 1.01
C ALA A 274 10.10 14.54 2.54
N ALA A 275 9.71 15.64 3.21
CA ALA A 275 9.78 15.75 4.66
C ALA A 275 8.81 14.77 5.37
N GLN A 276 7.59 14.60 4.83
CA GLN A 276 6.61 13.67 5.39
C GLN A 276 7.00 12.22 5.12
N LEU A 277 7.56 11.93 3.95
CA LEU A 277 8.10 10.61 3.64
C LEU A 277 9.23 10.27 4.61
N ALA A 278 10.19 11.19 4.85
CA ALA A 278 11.28 10.99 5.81
C ALA A 278 10.77 10.69 7.22
N GLN A 279 9.74 11.41 7.68
CA GLN A 279 9.11 11.14 8.97
C GLN A 279 8.44 9.75 8.98
N ALA A 280 7.72 9.39 7.93
CA ALA A 280 6.99 8.12 7.84
C ALA A 280 7.94 6.90 7.83
N VAL A 281 9.18 7.05 7.32
CA VAL A 281 10.17 5.96 7.23
C VAL A 281 11.30 6.06 8.25
N GLY A 282 11.20 6.99 9.22
CA GLY A 282 12.18 7.14 10.29
C GLY A 282 13.55 7.68 9.83
N ALA A 283 13.59 8.45 8.73
CA ALA A 283 14.81 9.06 8.15
C ALA A 283 14.94 10.58 8.44
N SER A 284 14.19 11.08 9.41
CA SER A 284 14.19 12.49 9.83
C SER A 284 15.40 12.84 10.71
#